data_593cb8f5796c7bdb47693267aedf3519
#
_entry.id   593cb8f5796c7bdb47693267aedf3519
#
_cell.length_a   1.000
_cell.length_b   1.000
_cell.length_c   1.000
_cell.angle_alpha   90.00
_cell.angle_beta   90.00
_cell.angle_gamma   90.00
#
_symmetry.space_group_name_H-M   'P 1'
#
loop_
_entity.id
_entity.type
_entity.pdbx_description
1 polymer ?
#
loop_
_entity_poly.entity_id
_entity_poly.type
_entity_poly.pdbx_seq_one_letter_code
_entity_poly.pdbx_strand_id
1 'polypeptide(L)'
;HYSFIESVSWLLSLAFLLAYAILFISYFRQQIPGSVFRCFTFLFCIFELALSTYYVVGALGNEWVFPTREGYLRNMSAITKLVSDTKQANKTFYRTERLEAQTGNDSMKFNYYGISQFSSIRNTASSSTLDRLGFKSEGTNLNLRYQNNTIIADSLFGIKYNLSNFDLNKYGFNHVTSEKTMGLYQNNNASQLAILTDGIYKNIDFTVNTLDNQTSLLNALSGLNLTYFKRAPSQLFDQDAKSLNQRVAKNVSNSNKDFVTITYRVIAPPHSQLYVSVPNISWSDDNNHSLSITVNGVTRNQVTDNTFDFFDLGYFETESM
;
A
#
# COMPACT_ATOMS: atom_id res chain seq x y z
N HIS A 1 9.39 4.87 26.58
CA HIS A 1 8.11 5.62 26.73
C HIS A 1 6.95 4.74 27.20
N TYR A 2 6.84 3.51 26.72
CA TYR A 2 5.78 2.57 27.10
C TYR A 2 5.77 2.27 28.60
N SER A 3 6.92 1.98 29.18
CA SER A 3 7.07 1.63 30.60
C SER A 3 6.63 2.73 31.57
N PHE A 4 6.76 4.01 31.20
CA PHE A 4 6.34 5.12 32.06
C PHE A 4 4.81 5.27 32.08
N ILE A 5 4.14 5.17 30.93
CA ILE A 5 2.67 5.23 30.82
C ILE A 5 2.01 4.04 31.53
N GLU A 6 2.57 2.85 31.39
CA GLU A 6 2.13 1.67 32.13
C GLU A 6 2.25 1.86 33.65
N SER A 7 3.40 2.33 34.12
CA SER A 7 3.63 2.54 35.54
C SER A 7 2.65 3.57 36.15
N VAL A 8 2.37 4.67 35.45
CA VAL A 8 1.39 5.67 35.88
C VAL A 8 -0.04 5.11 35.89
N SER A 9 -0.40 4.31 34.90
CA SER A 9 -1.71 3.66 34.84
C SER A 9 -1.94 2.70 36.01
N TRP A 10 -0.96 1.89 36.36
CA TRP A 10 -1.02 0.98 37.53
C TRP A 10 -1.14 1.75 38.84
N LEU A 11 -0.36 2.80 39.03
CA LEU A 11 -0.44 3.65 40.22
C LEU A 11 -1.81 4.32 40.38
N LEU A 12 -2.38 4.82 39.30
CA LEU A 12 -3.71 5.41 39.30
C LEU A 12 -4.80 4.37 39.65
N SER A 13 -4.73 3.17 39.04
CA SER A 13 -5.66 2.10 39.35
C SER A 13 -5.59 1.69 40.81
N LEU A 14 -4.38 1.60 41.38
CA LEU A 14 -4.20 1.32 42.80
C LEU A 14 -4.75 2.44 43.69
N ALA A 15 -4.53 3.71 43.31
CA ALA A 15 -5.08 4.86 44.04
C ALA A 15 -6.60 4.86 44.06
N PHE A 16 -7.27 4.56 42.94
CA PHE A 16 -8.74 4.41 42.90
C PHE A 16 -9.21 3.23 43.76
N LEU A 17 -8.54 2.07 43.70
CA LEU A 17 -8.87 0.94 44.55
C LEU A 17 -8.81 1.31 46.04
N LEU A 18 -7.75 2.01 46.46
CA LEU A 18 -7.63 2.48 47.85
C LEU A 18 -8.72 3.49 48.20
N ALA A 19 -9.03 4.43 47.33
CA ALA A 19 -10.10 5.39 47.54
C ALA A 19 -11.46 4.74 47.70
N TYR A 20 -11.80 3.77 46.85
CA TYR A 20 -13.03 2.98 46.97
C TYR A 20 -13.03 2.16 48.28
N ALA A 21 -11.92 1.54 48.65
CA ALA A 21 -11.81 0.77 49.88
C ALA A 21 -12.07 1.66 51.11
N ILE A 22 -11.42 2.84 51.14
CA ILE A 22 -11.62 3.80 52.24
C ILE A 22 -13.10 4.25 52.33
N LEU A 23 -13.71 4.56 51.16
CA LEU A 23 -15.09 5.00 51.08
C LEU A 23 -16.06 3.90 51.56
N PHE A 24 -15.82 2.64 51.19
CA PHE A 24 -16.56 1.48 51.59
C PHE A 24 -16.46 1.22 53.10
N ILE A 25 -15.24 1.23 53.67
CA ILE A 25 -14.98 1.03 55.08
C ILE A 25 -15.67 2.13 55.90
N SER A 26 -15.58 3.39 55.47
CA SER A 26 -16.21 4.51 56.13
C SER A 26 -17.73 4.41 56.15
N TYR A 27 -18.33 3.91 55.06
CA TYR A 27 -19.77 3.64 55.01
C TYR A 27 -20.16 2.48 55.92
N PHE A 28 -19.45 1.34 55.90
CA PHE A 28 -19.78 0.22 56.78
C PHE A 28 -19.57 0.51 58.25
N ARG A 29 -18.64 1.40 58.58
CA ARG A 29 -18.45 1.89 59.97
C ARG A 29 -19.44 2.98 60.37
N GLN A 30 -20.43 3.27 59.50
CA GLN A 30 -21.43 4.30 59.73
C GLN A 30 -20.86 5.72 59.98
N GLN A 31 -19.65 5.98 59.48
CA GLN A 31 -18.98 7.27 59.59
C GLN A 31 -19.51 8.30 58.59
N ILE A 32 -20.10 7.82 57.47
CA ILE A 32 -20.70 8.65 56.44
C ILE A 32 -22.11 8.19 56.13
N PRO A 33 -23.03 9.11 55.83
CA PRO A 33 -24.41 8.74 55.43
C PRO A 33 -24.41 8.16 54.00
N GLY A 34 -25.44 7.33 53.70
CA GLY A 34 -25.56 6.67 52.40
C GLY A 34 -25.69 7.60 51.19
N SER A 35 -26.20 8.83 51.41
CA SER A 35 -26.25 9.87 50.36
C SER A 35 -24.83 10.35 49.97
N VAL A 36 -23.98 10.55 50.94
CA VAL A 36 -22.58 10.97 50.75
C VAL A 36 -21.79 9.83 50.07
N PHE A 37 -21.95 8.59 50.54
CA PHE A 37 -21.35 7.42 49.93
C PHE A 37 -21.72 7.31 48.43
N ARG A 38 -23.00 7.40 48.07
CA ARG A 38 -23.46 7.34 46.67
C ARG A 38 -22.89 8.48 45.82
N CYS A 39 -22.85 9.71 46.37
CA CYS A 39 -22.33 10.86 45.67
C CYS A 39 -20.84 10.70 45.35
N PHE A 40 -20.01 10.31 46.32
CA PHE A 40 -18.57 10.13 46.09
C PHE A 40 -18.28 8.94 45.20
N THR A 41 -19.00 7.82 45.33
CA THR A 41 -18.87 6.68 44.41
C THR A 41 -19.13 7.09 42.95
N PHE A 42 -20.22 7.87 42.73
CA PHE A 42 -20.58 8.36 41.42
C PHE A 42 -19.49 9.32 40.85
N LEU A 43 -19.00 10.24 41.65
CA LEU A 43 -17.93 11.16 41.27
C LEU A 43 -16.63 10.41 40.94
N PHE A 44 -16.23 9.44 41.75
CA PHE A 44 -15.04 8.62 41.48
C PHE A 44 -15.17 7.80 40.20
N CYS A 45 -16.33 7.20 39.94
CA CYS A 45 -16.60 6.48 38.71
C CYS A 45 -16.46 7.39 37.48
N ILE A 46 -17.03 8.59 37.52
CA ILE A 46 -16.91 9.54 36.40
C ILE A 46 -15.45 9.95 36.20
N PHE A 47 -14.74 10.24 37.28
CA PHE A 47 -13.35 10.68 37.20
C PHE A 47 -12.43 9.55 36.70
N GLU A 48 -12.63 8.33 37.18
CA GLU A 48 -11.91 7.14 36.72
C GLU A 48 -12.16 6.86 35.22
N LEU A 49 -13.42 6.91 34.77
CA LEU A 49 -13.79 6.77 33.37
C LEU A 49 -13.15 7.86 32.51
N ALA A 50 -13.16 9.10 32.94
CA ALA A 50 -12.54 10.22 32.22
C ALA A 50 -11.03 10.03 32.07
N LEU A 51 -10.35 9.69 33.16
CA LEU A 51 -8.90 9.42 33.13
C LEU A 51 -8.57 8.19 32.30
N SER A 52 -9.29 7.09 32.48
CA SER A 52 -9.10 5.87 31.69
C SER A 52 -9.26 6.16 30.19
N THR A 53 -10.33 6.88 29.83
CA THR A 53 -10.56 7.28 28.44
C THR A 53 -9.42 8.16 27.91
N TYR A 54 -8.96 9.12 28.70
CA TYR A 54 -7.85 9.98 28.31
C TYR A 54 -6.57 9.19 28.03
N TYR A 55 -6.20 8.25 28.93
CA TYR A 55 -5.01 7.42 28.74
C TYR A 55 -5.15 6.44 27.57
N VAL A 56 -6.32 5.80 27.39
CA VAL A 56 -6.57 4.89 26.27
C VAL A 56 -6.50 5.62 24.94
N VAL A 57 -7.14 6.78 24.81
CA VAL A 57 -7.11 7.58 23.60
C VAL A 57 -5.69 8.10 23.32
N GLY A 58 -4.97 8.53 24.36
CA GLY A 58 -3.57 8.96 24.23
C GLY A 58 -2.66 7.81 23.80
N ALA A 59 -2.81 6.63 24.37
CA ALA A 59 -2.04 5.44 24.00
C ALA A 59 -2.32 5.02 22.55
N LEU A 60 -3.59 4.97 22.14
CA LEU A 60 -3.97 4.69 20.77
C LEU A 60 -3.38 5.71 19.78
N GLY A 61 -3.38 6.99 20.14
CA GLY A 61 -2.78 8.03 19.32
C GLY A 61 -1.25 7.91 19.16
N ASN A 62 -0.57 7.30 20.13
CA ASN A 62 0.87 7.05 20.07
C ASN A 62 1.22 5.74 19.33
N GLU A 63 0.37 4.73 19.42
CA GLU A 63 0.58 3.42 18.80
C GLU A 63 0.15 3.39 17.34
N TRP A 64 -0.92 4.10 17.01
CA TRP A 64 -1.50 4.13 15.68
C TRP A 64 -1.40 5.53 15.08
N VAL A 65 -0.74 5.63 13.92
CA VAL A 65 -0.69 6.88 13.16
C VAL A 65 -2.04 7.10 12.49
N PHE A 66 -2.92 7.85 13.14
CA PHE A 66 -4.19 8.26 12.54
C PHE A 66 -3.95 9.40 11.55
N PRO A 67 -4.52 9.32 10.34
CA PRO A 67 -4.46 10.43 9.41
C PRO A 67 -5.22 11.65 9.98
N THR A 68 -4.68 12.84 9.74
CA THR A 68 -5.42 14.07 10.05
C THR A 68 -6.68 14.16 9.17
N ARG A 69 -7.69 14.92 9.63
CA ARG A 69 -8.89 15.18 8.84
C ARG A 69 -8.54 15.75 7.46
N GLU A 70 -7.57 16.64 7.38
CA GLU A 70 -7.08 17.21 6.12
C GLU A 70 -6.43 16.14 5.24
N GLY A 71 -5.58 15.29 5.79
CA GLY A 71 -4.98 14.16 5.08
C GLY A 71 -6.04 13.19 4.54
N TYR A 72 -7.06 12.87 5.34
CA TYR A 72 -8.17 12.02 4.90
C TYR A 72 -8.99 12.65 3.77
N LEU A 73 -9.23 13.96 3.82
CA LEU A 73 -10.03 14.69 2.82
C LEU A 73 -9.21 15.14 1.61
N ARG A 74 -7.89 14.91 1.62
CA ARG A 74 -7.01 15.32 0.52
C ARG A 74 -7.51 14.77 -0.80
N ASN A 75 -7.67 15.66 -1.78
CA ASN A 75 -8.16 15.34 -3.13
C ASN A 75 -9.54 14.64 -3.21
N MET A 76 -10.29 14.58 -2.11
CA MET A 76 -11.60 13.89 -2.05
C MET A 76 -12.53 14.37 -3.18
N SER A 77 -12.73 15.68 -3.31
CA SER A 77 -13.63 16.23 -4.33
C SER A 77 -13.16 15.95 -5.75
N ALA A 78 -11.86 16.06 -6.00
CA ALA A 78 -11.27 15.82 -7.31
C ALA A 78 -11.43 14.35 -7.72
N ILE A 79 -11.06 13.41 -6.85
CA ILE A 79 -11.16 11.99 -7.14
C ILE A 79 -12.63 11.57 -7.31
N THR A 80 -13.53 12.04 -6.43
CA THR A 80 -14.96 11.69 -6.51
C THR A 80 -15.55 12.20 -7.84
N LYS A 81 -15.18 13.40 -8.29
CA LYS A 81 -15.63 13.92 -9.58
C LYS A 81 -15.12 13.05 -10.73
N LEU A 82 -13.81 12.79 -10.80
CA LEU A 82 -13.22 11.97 -11.86
C LEU A 82 -13.83 10.56 -11.92
N VAL A 83 -14.05 9.92 -10.75
CA VAL A 83 -14.74 8.63 -10.68
C VAL A 83 -16.18 8.72 -11.15
N SER A 84 -16.90 9.78 -10.81
CA SER A 84 -18.26 10.03 -11.32
C SER A 84 -18.27 10.15 -12.84
N ASP A 85 -17.33 10.90 -13.40
CA ASP A 85 -17.21 11.10 -14.84
C ASP A 85 -16.93 9.77 -15.57
N THR A 86 -16.06 8.91 -15.00
CA THR A 86 -15.83 7.57 -15.57
C THR A 86 -17.07 6.69 -15.52
N LYS A 87 -17.90 6.78 -14.47
CA LYS A 87 -19.16 6.02 -14.36
C LYS A 87 -20.19 6.47 -15.39
N GLN A 88 -20.27 7.77 -15.65
CA GLN A 88 -21.16 8.28 -16.68
C GLN A 88 -20.73 7.88 -18.10
N ALA A 89 -19.41 7.83 -18.34
CA ALA A 89 -18.85 7.45 -19.63
C ALA A 89 -18.93 5.94 -19.94
N ASN A 90 -19.17 5.09 -18.94
CA ASN A 90 -19.14 3.64 -19.12
C ASN A 90 -20.45 2.98 -18.68
N LYS A 91 -21.01 2.15 -19.57
CA LYS A 91 -22.20 1.34 -19.29
C LYS A 91 -21.89 -0.09 -18.84
N THR A 92 -20.65 -0.54 -19.02
CA THR A 92 -20.19 -1.88 -18.67
C THR A 92 -19.25 -1.84 -17.49
N PHE A 93 -18.99 -3.00 -16.89
CA PHE A 93 -18.02 -3.13 -15.79
C PHE A 93 -16.61 -2.78 -16.27
N TYR A 94 -15.87 -2.07 -15.45
CA TYR A 94 -14.45 -1.74 -15.60
C TYR A 94 -13.80 -1.54 -14.24
N ARG A 95 -12.47 -1.60 -14.20
CA ARG A 95 -11.70 -1.29 -12.98
C ARG A 95 -10.93 0.01 -13.13
N THR A 96 -10.77 0.64 -11.99
CA THR A 96 -9.93 1.83 -11.82
C THR A 96 -8.93 1.54 -10.70
N GLU A 97 -7.69 1.97 -10.86
CA GLU A 97 -6.70 1.93 -9.80
C GLU A 97 -6.08 3.31 -9.57
N ARG A 98 -5.87 3.63 -8.32
CA ARG A 98 -5.13 4.82 -7.93
C ARG A 98 -3.71 4.43 -7.58
N LEU A 99 -2.73 5.06 -8.27
CA LEU A 99 -1.32 4.68 -8.15
C LEU A 99 -0.70 5.10 -6.82
N GLU A 100 -1.12 6.26 -6.25
CA GLU A 100 -0.73 6.68 -4.90
C GLU A 100 -1.93 6.57 -3.96
N ALA A 101 -2.23 5.38 -3.52
CA ALA A 101 -3.34 5.14 -2.61
C ALA A 101 -3.15 5.87 -1.27
N GLN A 102 -4.22 6.46 -0.74
CA GLN A 102 -4.23 7.07 0.60
C GLN A 102 -4.50 6.05 1.68
N THR A 103 -5.25 5.02 1.34
CA THR A 103 -5.65 3.96 2.26
C THR A 103 -5.63 2.62 1.54
N GLY A 104 -5.57 1.53 2.28
CA GLY A 104 -5.73 0.19 1.71
C GLY A 104 -7.07 -0.03 1.01
N ASN A 105 -8.07 0.82 1.27
CA ASN A 105 -9.43 0.71 0.75
C ASN A 105 -9.88 1.97 -0.02
N ASP A 106 -8.99 2.56 -0.81
CA ASP A 106 -9.35 3.73 -1.64
C ASP A 106 -10.52 3.44 -2.58
N SER A 107 -10.64 2.23 -3.09
CA SER A 107 -11.77 1.79 -3.92
C SER A 107 -13.11 1.94 -3.21
N MET A 108 -13.19 1.59 -1.93
CA MET A 108 -14.38 1.78 -1.10
C MET A 108 -14.61 3.26 -0.76
N LYS A 109 -13.53 3.96 -0.40
CA LYS A 109 -13.58 5.38 -0.02
C LYS A 109 -14.11 6.26 -1.15
N PHE A 110 -13.67 6.00 -2.38
CA PHE A 110 -14.01 6.81 -3.56
C PHE A 110 -15.04 6.14 -4.48
N ASN A 111 -15.57 4.97 -4.08
CA ASN A 111 -16.63 4.27 -4.79
C ASN A 111 -16.25 3.92 -6.23
N TYR A 112 -15.13 3.25 -6.45
CA TYR A 112 -14.75 2.64 -7.72
C TYR A 112 -14.42 1.15 -7.55
N TYR A 113 -14.39 0.40 -8.63
CA TYR A 113 -13.97 -0.99 -8.61
C TYR A 113 -12.46 -1.08 -8.79
N GLY A 114 -11.74 -1.47 -7.75
CA GLY A 114 -10.29 -1.65 -7.73
C GLY A 114 -9.90 -3.09 -7.42
N ILE A 115 -8.59 -3.37 -7.49
CA ILE A 115 -7.98 -4.62 -7.02
C ILE A 115 -7.42 -4.43 -5.62
N SER A 116 -6.81 -3.26 -5.38
CA SER A 116 -6.24 -2.93 -4.07
C SER A 116 -7.30 -2.93 -2.99
N GLN A 117 -7.05 -3.67 -1.90
CA GLN A 117 -7.95 -3.74 -0.76
C GLN A 117 -7.23 -4.17 0.51
N PHE A 118 -7.77 -3.75 1.64
CA PHE A 118 -7.46 -4.29 2.97
C PHE A 118 -8.71 -4.99 3.52
N SER A 119 -8.56 -6.22 3.99
CA SER A 119 -9.64 -6.96 4.63
C SER A 119 -9.06 -7.98 5.61
N SER A 120 -9.65 -8.11 6.79
CA SER A 120 -9.32 -9.16 7.75
C SER A 120 -9.73 -10.57 7.28
N ILE A 121 -10.52 -10.65 6.21
CA ILE A 121 -10.90 -11.90 5.53
C ILE A 121 -10.52 -11.75 4.07
N ARG A 122 -9.76 -12.69 3.53
CA ARG A 122 -9.33 -12.69 2.14
C ARG A 122 -9.70 -13.98 1.41
N ASN A 123 -9.83 -13.87 0.11
CA ASN A 123 -9.85 -15.03 -0.76
C ASN A 123 -8.41 -15.49 -1.04
N THR A 124 -8.03 -16.66 -0.51
CA THR A 124 -6.66 -17.18 -0.62
C THR A 124 -6.25 -17.47 -2.07
N ALA A 125 -7.16 -17.92 -2.92
CA ALA A 125 -6.87 -18.20 -4.31
C ALA A 125 -6.53 -16.91 -5.09
N SER A 126 -7.30 -15.84 -4.90
CA SER A 126 -7.02 -14.54 -5.53
C SER A 126 -5.69 -13.96 -5.07
N SER A 127 -5.42 -13.98 -3.75
CA SER A 127 -4.16 -13.49 -3.20
C SER A 127 -2.96 -14.31 -3.69
N SER A 128 -3.06 -15.64 -3.68
CA SER A 128 -1.99 -16.52 -4.17
C SER A 128 -1.70 -16.31 -5.67
N THR A 129 -2.72 -16.10 -6.49
CA THR A 129 -2.53 -15.78 -7.91
C THR A 129 -1.81 -14.46 -8.09
N LEU A 130 -2.24 -13.43 -7.39
CA LEU A 130 -1.63 -12.10 -7.47
C LEU A 130 -0.19 -12.09 -6.92
N ASP A 131 0.10 -12.82 -5.85
CA ASP A 131 1.46 -13.01 -5.32
C ASP A 131 2.39 -13.60 -6.39
N ARG A 132 1.92 -14.61 -7.13
CA ARG A 132 2.68 -15.25 -8.21
C ARG A 132 2.91 -14.34 -9.41
N LEU A 133 2.08 -13.32 -9.58
CA LEU A 133 2.19 -12.30 -10.63
C LEU A 133 2.98 -11.06 -10.18
N GLY A 134 3.48 -11.02 -8.93
CA GLY A 134 4.31 -9.95 -8.40
C GLY A 134 3.58 -8.90 -7.58
N PHE A 135 2.32 -9.14 -7.23
CA PHE A 135 1.49 -8.26 -6.38
C PHE A 135 1.29 -8.91 -5.02
N LYS A 136 2.37 -8.98 -4.25
CA LYS A 136 2.35 -9.62 -2.94
C LYS A 136 1.43 -8.88 -1.97
N SER A 137 0.87 -9.63 -1.05
CA SER A 137 0.17 -9.09 0.10
C SER A 137 1.10 -8.96 1.29
N GLU A 138 1.00 -7.87 2.00
CA GLU A 138 1.83 -7.57 3.17
C GLU A 138 1.61 -8.58 4.30
N GLY A 139 2.70 -9.17 4.82
CA GLY A 139 2.79 -9.96 6.04
C GLY A 139 1.68 -11.00 6.24
N THR A 140 0.61 -10.63 6.89
CA THR A 140 -0.57 -11.46 7.14
C THR A 140 -1.43 -11.69 5.90
N ASN A 141 -1.04 -11.12 4.76
CA ASN A 141 -1.80 -11.15 3.51
C ASN A 141 -3.19 -10.49 3.59
N LEU A 142 -3.39 -9.56 4.49
CA LEU A 142 -4.63 -8.80 4.63
C LEU A 142 -4.67 -7.60 3.68
N ASN A 143 -3.50 -7.08 3.29
CA ASN A 143 -3.36 -6.00 2.33
C ASN A 143 -3.06 -6.58 0.95
N LEU A 144 -3.95 -6.38 0.01
CA LEU A 144 -3.70 -6.62 -1.40
C LEU A 144 -3.40 -5.28 -2.05
N ARG A 145 -2.17 -5.09 -2.55
CA ARG A 145 -1.74 -3.85 -3.18
C ARG A 145 -1.47 -4.08 -4.65
N TYR A 146 -2.14 -3.32 -5.48
CA TYR A 146 -2.01 -3.33 -6.92
C TYR A 146 -1.43 -1.99 -7.40
N GLN A 147 -0.32 -1.57 -6.81
CA GLN A 147 0.48 -0.42 -7.22
C GLN A 147 1.67 -0.91 -8.04
N ASN A 148 2.29 -0.06 -8.84
CA ASN A 148 3.39 -0.43 -9.75
C ASN A 148 3.05 -1.55 -10.73
N ASN A 149 1.84 -1.55 -11.21
CA ASN A 149 1.30 -2.54 -12.11
C ASN A 149 1.96 -2.49 -13.51
N THR A 150 2.19 -3.66 -14.09
CA THR A 150 2.65 -3.76 -15.48
C THR A 150 1.51 -3.49 -16.45
N ILE A 151 1.85 -3.06 -17.67
CA ILE A 151 0.85 -2.89 -18.74
C ILE A 151 0.12 -4.20 -19.07
N ILE A 152 0.79 -5.34 -18.90
CA ILE A 152 0.22 -6.66 -19.11
C ILE A 152 -0.81 -6.98 -18.05
N ALA A 153 -0.47 -6.79 -16.76
CA ALA A 153 -1.40 -7.03 -15.66
C ALA A 153 -2.58 -6.08 -15.73
N ASP A 154 -2.37 -4.81 -16.07
CA ASP A 154 -3.45 -3.85 -16.25
C ASP A 154 -4.42 -4.26 -17.35
N SER A 155 -3.88 -4.72 -18.48
CA SER A 155 -4.69 -5.20 -19.58
C SER A 155 -5.48 -6.43 -19.17
N LEU A 156 -4.82 -7.44 -18.59
CA LEU A 156 -5.44 -8.70 -18.17
C LEU A 156 -6.53 -8.50 -17.12
N PHE A 157 -6.29 -7.65 -16.13
CA PHE A 157 -7.25 -7.42 -15.05
C PHE A 157 -8.30 -6.35 -15.37
N GLY A 158 -8.31 -5.84 -16.59
CA GLY A 158 -9.30 -4.86 -17.06
C GLY A 158 -9.23 -3.53 -16.33
N ILE A 159 -8.01 -3.07 -15.98
CA ILE A 159 -7.77 -1.74 -15.45
C ILE A 159 -7.94 -0.74 -16.59
N LYS A 160 -9.13 -0.15 -16.66
CA LYS A 160 -9.49 0.80 -17.71
C LYS A 160 -9.02 2.21 -17.39
N TYR A 161 -8.90 2.55 -16.10
CA TYR A 161 -8.47 3.87 -15.69
C TYR A 161 -7.42 3.81 -14.60
N ASN A 162 -6.41 4.69 -14.70
CA ASN A 162 -5.54 5.02 -13.60
C ASN A 162 -5.80 6.46 -13.13
N LEU A 163 -5.78 6.66 -11.83
CA LEU A 163 -5.75 7.97 -11.17
C LEU A 163 -4.35 8.21 -10.64
N SER A 164 -3.73 9.33 -11.01
CA SER A 164 -2.36 9.66 -10.64
C SER A 164 -2.18 11.14 -10.34
N ASN A 165 -1.34 11.46 -9.34
CA ASN A 165 -0.92 12.83 -9.03
C ASN A 165 0.28 13.29 -9.89
N PHE A 166 0.86 12.41 -10.67
CA PHE A 166 1.96 12.69 -11.59
C PHE A 166 1.57 12.31 -13.02
N ASP A 167 2.28 12.88 -13.99
CA ASP A 167 2.10 12.51 -15.38
C ASP A 167 2.48 11.04 -15.60
N LEU A 168 1.50 10.28 -16.07
CA LEU A 168 1.64 8.86 -16.32
C LEU A 168 2.24 8.62 -17.70
N ASN A 169 3.51 8.27 -17.73
CA ASN A 169 4.20 7.86 -18.94
C ASN A 169 4.13 6.32 -19.07
N LYS A 170 3.00 5.81 -19.55
CA LYS A 170 2.73 4.38 -19.62
C LYS A 170 2.07 4.01 -20.94
N TYR A 171 2.62 3.00 -21.61
CA TYR A 171 2.14 2.56 -22.91
C TYR A 171 0.65 2.16 -22.88
N GLY A 172 -0.10 2.66 -23.84
CA GLY A 172 -1.52 2.38 -23.97
C GLY A 172 -2.41 3.23 -23.05
N PHE A 173 -1.84 4.05 -22.18
CA PHE A 173 -2.59 4.98 -21.33
C PHE A 173 -2.57 6.38 -21.91
N ASN A 174 -3.75 6.95 -22.12
CA ASN A 174 -3.91 8.30 -22.59
C ASN A 174 -4.51 9.19 -21.51
N HIS A 175 -3.98 10.39 -21.35
CA HIS A 175 -4.57 11.40 -20.48
C HIS A 175 -5.96 11.78 -20.98
N VAL A 176 -6.97 11.70 -20.12
CA VAL A 176 -8.35 12.05 -20.43
C VAL A 176 -8.66 13.47 -19.93
N THR A 177 -8.42 13.69 -18.65
CA THR A 177 -8.67 14.98 -17.98
C THR A 177 -7.94 15.02 -16.64
N SER A 178 -7.88 16.20 -16.04
CA SER A 178 -7.36 16.39 -14.70
C SER A 178 -8.31 17.23 -13.88
N GLU A 179 -8.37 16.95 -12.58
CA GLU A 179 -9.07 17.77 -11.61
C GLU A 179 -8.09 18.13 -10.48
N LYS A 180 -7.76 19.40 -10.35
CA LYS A 180 -6.67 19.90 -9.49
C LYS A 180 -5.34 19.21 -9.85
N THR A 181 -4.74 18.48 -8.91
CA THR A 181 -3.50 17.76 -9.10
C THR A 181 -3.69 16.29 -9.50
N MET A 182 -4.94 15.83 -9.65
CA MET A 182 -5.25 14.44 -9.97
C MET A 182 -5.55 14.28 -11.44
N GLY A 183 -4.74 13.51 -12.16
CA GLY A 183 -4.96 13.12 -13.54
C GLY A 183 -5.74 11.83 -13.67
N LEU A 184 -6.60 11.76 -14.69
CA LEU A 184 -7.31 10.55 -15.13
C LEU A 184 -6.70 10.07 -16.44
N TYR A 185 -6.25 8.81 -16.45
CA TYR A 185 -5.63 8.18 -17.62
C TYR A 185 -6.42 6.94 -18.03
N GLN A 186 -6.75 6.81 -19.30
CA GLN A 186 -7.50 5.69 -19.85
C GLN A 186 -6.57 4.70 -20.54
N ASN A 187 -6.68 3.43 -20.18
CA ASN A 187 -6.02 2.29 -20.82
C ASN A 187 -6.84 1.80 -22.02
N ASN A 188 -6.29 1.91 -23.21
CA ASN A 188 -6.92 1.43 -24.44
C ASN A 188 -6.84 -0.10 -24.59
N ASN A 189 -5.99 -0.75 -23.80
CA ASN A 189 -5.74 -2.20 -23.88
C ASN A 189 -6.43 -2.98 -22.75
N ALA A 190 -7.31 -2.34 -21.98
CA ALA A 190 -8.01 -3.01 -20.88
C ALA A 190 -8.94 -4.11 -21.41
N SER A 191 -8.76 -5.35 -20.95
CA SER A 191 -9.66 -6.45 -21.27
C SER A 191 -11.03 -6.25 -20.63
N GLN A 192 -12.02 -6.99 -21.13
CA GLN A 192 -13.33 -7.05 -20.49
C GLN A 192 -13.29 -7.94 -19.25
N LEU A 193 -14.36 -7.89 -18.45
CA LEU A 193 -14.49 -8.68 -17.22
C LEU A 193 -14.34 -10.19 -17.45
N ALA A 194 -14.77 -10.68 -18.61
CA ALA A 194 -14.70 -12.08 -18.97
C ALA A 194 -14.07 -12.24 -20.36
N ILE A 195 -13.18 -13.19 -20.48
CA ILE A 195 -12.57 -13.61 -21.74
C ILE A 195 -12.87 -15.09 -21.98
N LEU A 196 -13.14 -15.42 -23.21
CA LEU A 196 -13.30 -16.83 -23.63
C LEU A 196 -11.93 -17.41 -23.94
N THR A 197 -11.62 -18.57 -23.37
CA THR A 197 -10.37 -19.30 -23.58
C THR A 197 -10.67 -20.82 -23.66
N ASP A 198 -9.80 -21.59 -24.26
CA ASP A 198 -9.91 -23.05 -24.37
C ASP A 198 -9.48 -23.82 -23.11
N GLY A 199 -9.08 -23.10 -22.06
CA GLY A 199 -8.77 -23.67 -20.75
C GLY A 199 -7.34 -24.19 -20.58
N ILE A 200 -6.42 -23.95 -21.50
CA ILE A 200 -4.99 -24.30 -21.41
C ILE A 200 -4.33 -23.68 -20.17
N TYR A 201 -4.85 -22.53 -19.71
CA TYR A 201 -4.37 -21.83 -18.51
C TYR A 201 -4.37 -22.69 -17.22
N LYS A 202 -5.11 -23.79 -17.16
CA LYS A 202 -5.16 -24.69 -15.99
C LYS A 202 -3.84 -25.43 -15.74
N ASN A 203 -2.99 -25.53 -16.73
CA ASN A 203 -1.75 -26.29 -16.71
C ASN A 203 -0.50 -25.40 -16.60
N ILE A 204 -0.65 -24.16 -16.13
CA ILE A 204 0.48 -23.24 -15.99
C ILE A 204 1.24 -23.56 -14.71
N ASP A 205 2.52 -23.90 -14.85
CA ASP A 205 3.45 -24.00 -13.75
C ASP A 205 4.08 -22.62 -13.48
N PHE A 206 3.66 -21.99 -12.40
CA PHE A 206 4.24 -20.74 -11.97
C PHE A 206 5.60 -20.97 -11.28
N THR A 207 6.55 -20.12 -11.63
CA THR A 207 7.91 -20.09 -11.06
C THR A 207 8.04 -19.00 -10.00
N VAL A 208 9.27 -18.82 -9.49
CA VAL A 208 9.61 -17.70 -8.60
C VAL A 208 9.77 -16.37 -9.34
N ASN A 209 9.85 -16.38 -10.67
CA ASN A 209 9.96 -15.17 -11.49
C ASN A 209 8.57 -14.66 -11.87
N THR A 210 8.15 -13.59 -11.26
CA THR A 210 6.80 -13.03 -11.39
C THR A 210 6.51 -12.46 -12.79
N LEU A 211 7.51 -11.90 -13.47
CA LEU A 211 7.35 -11.39 -14.84
C LEU A 211 7.24 -12.54 -15.87
N ASP A 212 8.00 -13.60 -15.66
CA ASP A 212 7.85 -14.83 -16.49
C ASP A 212 6.49 -15.47 -16.27
N ASN A 213 5.95 -15.44 -15.04
CA ASN A 213 4.62 -15.91 -14.74
C ASN A 213 3.54 -15.10 -15.46
N GLN A 214 3.68 -13.78 -15.55
CA GLN A 214 2.76 -12.94 -16.34
C GLN A 214 2.82 -13.31 -17.83
N THR A 215 4.01 -13.55 -18.38
CA THR A 215 4.21 -14.02 -19.74
C THR A 215 3.53 -15.38 -19.97
N SER A 216 3.77 -16.33 -19.08
CA SER A 216 3.21 -17.69 -19.19
C SER A 216 1.68 -17.67 -19.12
N LEU A 217 1.12 -16.90 -18.19
CA LEU A 217 -0.33 -16.76 -18.07
C LEU A 217 -0.96 -16.16 -19.33
N LEU A 218 -0.38 -15.06 -19.84
CA LEU A 218 -0.94 -14.40 -21.02
C LEU A 218 -0.84 -15.27 -22.28
N ASN A 219 0.27 -15.98 -22.46
CA ASN A 219 0.43 -16.93 -23.56
C ASN A 219 -0.58 -18.10 -23.46
N ALA A 220 -0.77 -18.65 -22.28
CA ALA A 220 -1.75 -19.72 -22.08
C ALA A 220 -3.19 -19.27 -22.33
N LEU A 221 -3.53 -18.04 -21.95
CA LEU A 221 -4.86 -17.48 -22.20
C LEU A 221 -5.11 -17.14 -23.66
N SER A 222 -4.07 -16.67 -24.38
CA SER A 222 -4.19 -16.23 -25.78
C SER A 222 -3.92 -17.34 -26.81
N GLY A 223 -3.33 -18.45 -26.38
CA GLY A 223 -2.83 -19.48 -27.28
C GLY A 223 -1.59 -19.06 -28.09
N LEU A 224 -0.97 -17.94 -27.74
CA LEU A 224 0.23 -17.42 -28.39
C LEU A 224 1.50 -17.89 -27.68
N ASN A 225 2.64 -17.66 -28.29
CA ASN A 225 3.95 -17.91 -27.70
C ASN A 225 4.85 -16.68 -27.92
N LEU A 226 4.58 -15.62 -27.13
CA LEU A 226 5.24 -14.34 -27.21
C LEU A 226 6.15 -14.12 -26.00
N THR A 227 7.21 -13.32 -26.19
CA THR A 227 8.06 -12.85 -25.09
C THR A 227 7.68 -11.42 -24.78
N TYR A 228 7.01 -11.22 -23.63
CA TYR A 228 6.53 -9.89 -23.22
C TYR A 228 7.61 -9.10 -22.48
N PHE A 229 8.44 -9.77 -21.68
CA PHE A 229 9.51 -9.12 -20.93
C PHE A 229 10.88 -9.59 -21.41
N LYS A 230 11.75 -8.65 -21.71
CA LYS A 230 13.14 -8.90 -22.08
C LYS A 230 14.07 -8.10 -21.17
N ARG A 231 15.21 -8.67 -20.83
CA ARG A 231 16.22 -7.96 -20.05
C ARG A 231 16.83 -6.83 -20.88
N ALA A 232 16.74 -5.59 -20.39
CA ALA A 232 17.41 -4.46 -20.99
C ALA A 232 18.91 -4.49 -20.67
N PRO A 233 19.80 -4.09 -21.61
CA PRO A 233 21.20 -3.90 -21.33
C PRO A 233 21.38 -2.87 -20.20
N SER A 234 22.08 -3.24 -19.15
CA SER A 234 22.30 -2.38 -18.00
C SER A 234 23.73 -2.53 -17.46
N GLN A 235 24.29 -1.42 -17.02
CA GLN A 235 25.60 -1.37 -16.39
C GLN A 235 25.49 -0.65 -15.06
N LEU A 236 26.07 -1.22 -14.01
CA LEU A 236 26.24 -0.53 -12.76
C LEU A 236 27.18 0.65 -12.96
N PHE A 237 26.72 1.85 -12.61
CA PHE A 237 27.48 3.08 -12.81
C PHE A 237 28.12 3.55 -11.51
N ASP A 238 27.35 3.58 -10.43
CA ASP A 238 27.82 4.00 -9.12
C ASP A 238 27.03 3.30 -8.02
N GLN A 239 27.66 3.14 -6.85
CA GLN A 239 27.03 2.52 -5.69
C GLN A 239 27.65 2.98 -4.38
N ASP A 240 26.82 3.29 -3.44
CA ASP A 240 27.21 3.52 -2.03
C ASP A 240 27.33 2.20 -1.22
N ALA A 241 26.91 1.08 -1.80
CA ALA A 241 26.90 -0.21 -1.12
C ALA A 241 28.31 -0.87 -1.17
N LYS A 242 28.77 -1.34 -0.03
CA LYS A 242 30.11 -1.99 0.09
C LYS A 242 30.18 -3.39 -0.54
N SER A 243 29.06 -4.04 -0.77
CA SER A 243 29.02 -5.32 -1.50
C SER A 243 27.77 -5.39 -2.35
N LEU A 244 27.96 -5.44 -3.66
CA LEU A 244 26.91 -5.75 -4.61
C LEU A 244 27.24 -7.13 -5.20
N ASN A 245 26.51 -8.14 -4.76
CA ASN A 245 26.44 -9.35 -5.56
C ASN A 245 25.40 -9.05 -6.67
N GLN A 246 25.59 -9.54 -7.89
CA GLN A 246 24.73 -9.25 -9.06
C GLN A 246 23.21 -9.40 -8.80
N ARG A 247 22.82 -9.86 -7.64
CA ARG A 247 21.43 -10.13 -7.22
C ARG A 247 21.01 -9.55 -5.88
N VAL A 248 21.93 -9.02 -5.07
CA VAL A 248 21.62 -8.55 -3.72
C VAL A 248 22.41 -7.30 -3.39
N ALA A 249 21.76 -6.16 -3.26
CA ALA A 249 22.34 -5.00 -2.60
C ALA A 249 22.17 -5.20 -1.09
N LYS A 250 23.27 -5.34 -0.36
CA LYS A 250 23.25 -5.33 1.11
C LYS A 250 23.77 -3.98 1.59
N ASN A 251 22.97 -3.28 2.36
CA ASN A 251 23.48 -2.19 3.16
C ASN A 251 24.34 -2.79 4.27
N VAL A 252 25.65 -2.65 4.14
CA VAL A 252 26.57 -2.96 5.24
C VAL A 252 26.74 -1.67 6.02
N SER A 253 25.91 -1.51 7.04
CA SER A 253 25.89 -0.37 7.94
C SER A 253 27.24 -0.17 8.64
N ASN A 254 28.08 0.68 8.08
CA ASN A 254 29.15 1.39 8.76
C ASN A 254 29.29 2.84 8.26
N SER A 255 28.29 3.34 7.55
CA SER A 255 28.16 4.75 7.22
C SER A 255 26.94 5.32 7.95
N ASN A 256 27.09 6.48 8.57
CA ASN A 256 26.02 7.28 9.16
C ASN A 256 24.99 7.77 8.09
N LYS A 257 24.76 7.01 7.05
CA LYS A 257 23.78 7.32 6.00
C LYS A 257 22.54 6.47 6.22
N ASP A 258 21.41 7.14 6.34
CA ASP A 258 20.09 6.52 6.50
C ASP A 258 19.58 5.87 5.20
N PHE A 259 20.31 5.98 4.09
CA PHE A 259 19.94 5.45 2.78
C PHE A 259 21.15 4.97 1.97
N VAL A 260 20.88 4.06 1.04
CA VAL A 260 21.85 3.56 0.05
C VAL A 260 21.38 3.96 -1.34
N THR A 261 22.27 4.57 -2.12
CA THR A 261 22.03 4.91 -3.53
C THR A 261 22.71 3.89 -4.43
N ILE A 262 21.99 3.40 -5.43
CA ILE A 262 22.52 2.53 -6.48
C ILE A 262 22.14 3.12 -7.82
N THR A 263 23.13 3.40 -8.66
CA THR A 263 22.92 4.02 -9.98
C THR A 263 23.24 3.03 -11.08
N TYR A 264 22.27 2.81 -11.95
CA TYR A 264 22.45 2.02 -13.17
C TYR A 264 22.33 2.90 -14.40
N ARG A 265 23.16 2.63 -15.39
CA ARG A 265 22.96 3.09 -16.75
C ARG A 265 22.24 1.98 -17.52
N VAL A 266 21.09 2.30 -18.09
CA VAL A 266 20.22 1.34 -18.76
C VAL A 266 19.92 1.86 -20.16
N ILE A 267 20.05 0.99 -21.17
CA ILE A 267 19.62 1.30 -22.53
C ILE A 267 18.18 0.82 -22.66
N ALA A 268 17.25 1.76 -22.72
CA ALA A 268 15.84 1.47 -23.01
C ALA A 268 15.66 1.33 -24.53
N PRO A 269 15.22 0.18 -25.03
CA PRO A 269 14.91 0.03 -26.45
C PRO A 269 13.77 0.96 -26.88
N PRO A 270 13.69 1.36 -28.13
CA PRO A 270 12.56 2.16 -28.62
C PRO A 270 11.24 1.38 -28.49
N HIS A 271 10.16 2.11 -28.32
CA HIS A 271 8.80 1.57 -28.15
C HIS A 271 8.67 0.52 -27.02
N SER A 272 9.35 0.76 -25.90
CA SER A 272 9.35 -0.16 -24.76
C SER A 272 8.91 0.49 -23.45
N GLN A 273 8.16 -0.25 -22.65
CA GLN A 273 7.88 0.05 -21.26
C GLN A 273 8.97 -0.56 -20.40
N LEU A 274 9.67 0.25 -19.61
CA LEU A 274 10.77 -0.20 -18.78
C LEU A 274 10.30 -0.48 -17.35
N TYR A 275 10.77 -1.60 -16.80
CA TYR A 275 10.55 -1.98 -15.40
C TYR A 275 11.88 -2.31 -14.74
N VAL A 276 12.00 -1.97 -13.46
CA VAL A 276 13.06 -2.52 -12.62
C VAL A 276 12.46 -3.63 -11.75
N SER A 277 13.05 -4.81 -11.81
CA SER A 277 12.66 -5.93 -10.96
C SER A 277 13.59 -5.98 -9.75
N VAL A 278 12.99 -5.96 -8.55
CA VAL A 278 13.68 -6.00 -7.26
C VAL A 278 13.02 -7.07 -6.39
N PRO A 279 13.16 -8.35 -6.76
CA PRO A 279 12.55 -9.44 -6.02
C PRO A 279 13.19 -9.54 -4.62
N ASN A 280 12.37 -9.89 -3.64
CA ASN A 280 12.81 -10.13 -2.26
C ASN A 280 13.40 -8.89 -1.55
N ILE A 281 12.81 -7.72 -1.74
CA ILE A 281 13.09 -6.58 -0.87
C ILE A 281 12.73 -7.01 0.56
N SER A 282 13.69 -6.93 1.47
CA SER A 282 13.46 -7.13 2.90
C SER A 282 14.00 -5.94 3.68
N TRP A 283 13.26 -5.52 4.68
CA TRP A 283 13.60 -4.40 5.53
C TRP A 283 13.91 -4.91 6.92
N SER A 284 14.94 -4.38 7.56
CA SER A 284 15.34 -4.77 8.91
C SER A 284 14.54 -4.10 10.02
N ASP A 285 13.86 -2.99 9.71
CA ASP A 285 13.06 -2.20 10.65
C ASP A 285 11.68 -1.90 10.09
N ASP A 286 10.67 -1.94 10.95
CA ASP A 286 9.26 -1.74 10.59
C ASP A 286 8.87 -0.28 10.32
N ASN A 287 9.78 0.68 10.43
CA ASN A 287 9.39 2.07 10.62
C ASN A 287 9.50 3.01 9.43
N ASN A 288 10.10 2.64 8.30
CA ASN A 288 10.16 3.58 7.16
C ASN A 288 10.56 2.89 5.85
N HIS A 289 9.61 2.25 5.22
CA HIS A 289 9.84 1.53 3.97
C HIS A 289 9.58 2.45 2.79
N SER A 290 10.56 3.24 2.40
CA SER A 290 10.45 4.08 1.21
C SER A 290 11.59 3.82 0.23
N LEU A 291 11.23 3.76 -1.04
CA LEU A 291 12.15 3.68 -2.17
C LEU A 291 12.00 4.95 -3.01
N SER A 292 13.09 5.64 -3.25
CA SER A 292 13.15 6.72 -4.22
C SER A 292 13.75 6.21 -5.52
N ILE A 293 12.99 6.32 -6.61
CA ILE A 293 13.45 5.95 -7.94
C ILE A 293 13.60 7.22 -8.76
N THR A 294 14.80 7.48 -9.26
CA THR A 294 15.08 8.61 -10.14
C THR A 294 15.37 8.10 -11.54
N VAL A 295 14.58 8.54 -12.51
CA VAL A 295 14.77 8.24 -13.93
C VAL A 295 14.96 9.55 -14.67
N ASN A 296 16.11 9.72 -15.31
CA ASN A 296 16.45 10.93 -16.07
C ASN A 296 16.18 12.24 -15.29
N GLY A 297 16.56 12.27 -14.01
CA GLY A 297 16.40 13.42 -13.14
C GLY A 297 15.01 13.62 -12.52
N VAL A 298 14.03 12.80 -12.89
CA VAL A 298 12.68 12.82 -12.28
C VAL A 298 12.61 11.78 -11.17
N THR A 299 12.41 12.23 -9.94
CA THR A 299 12.33 11.35 -8.76
C THR A 299 10.89 11.06 -8.40
N ARG A 300 10.59 9.80 -8.16
CA ARG A 300 9.33 9.31 -7.61
C ARG A 300 9.61 8.56 -6.32
N ASN A 301 8.96 8.97 -5.25
CA ASN A 301 9.01 8.27 -3.98
C ASN A 301 7.89 7.23 -3.93
N GLN A 302 8.26 6.00 -3.63
CA GLN A 302 7.32 4.90 -3.50
C GLN A 302 7.44 4.28 -2.12
N VAL A 303 6.32 4.13 -1.45
CA VAL A 303 6.26 3.33 -0.21
C VAL A 303 6.34 1.87 -0.62
N THR A 304 7.29 1.15 -0.04
CA THR A 304 7.46 -0.27 -0.27
C THR A 304 7.37 -0.99 1.07
N ASP A 305 6.59 -2.01 1.13
CA ASP A 305 6.34 -2.79 2.33
C ASP A 305 6.57 -4.30 2.08
N ASN A 306 7.66 -4.63 1.39
CA ASN A 306 7.98 -6.00 0.97
C ASN A 306 6.96 -6.63 -0.01
N THR A 307 6.10 -5.81 -0.61
CA THR A 307 4.98 -6.30 -1.42
C THR A 307 5.20 -6.16 -2.91
N PHE A 308 6.26 -5.49 -3.35
CA PHE A 308 6.49 -5.21 -4.76
C PHE A 308 7.76 -5.87 -5.27
N ASP A 309 7.64 -6.61 -6.36
CA ASP A 309 8.77 -7.23 -7.04
C ASP A 309 9.30 -6.40 -8.19
N PHE A 310 8.57 -5.38 -8.63
CA PHE A 310 8.97 -4.52 -9.75
C PHE A 310 8.36 -3.12 -9.65
N PHE A 311 8.99 -2.19 -10.34
CA PHE A 311 8.56 -0.79 -10.42
C PHE A 311 8.59 -0.33 -11.87
N ASP A 312 7.57 0.45 -12.26
CA ASP A 312 7.45 1.05 -13.57
C ASP A 312 8.38 2.27 -13.69
N LEU A 313 9.24 2.26 -14.70
CA LEU A 313 10.18 3.34 -15.00
C LEU A 313 9.70 4.24 -16.15
N GLY A 314 8.62 3.88 -16.80
CA GLY A 314 8.01 4.65 -17.89
C GLY A 314 8.17 4.03 -19.27
N TYR A 315 7.48 4.62 -20.24
CA TYR A 315 7.52 4.27 -21.64
C TYR A 315 8.52 5.12 -22.40
N PHE A 316 9.28 4.49 -23.29
CA PHE A 316 10.30 5.12 -24.12
C PHE A 316 9.93 4.96 -25.60
N GLU A 317 9.56 6.05 -26.25
CA GLU A 317 9.23 6.11 -27.68
C GLU A 317 10.47 5.86 -28.55
N THR A 318 11.60 6.45 -28.14
CA THR A 318 12.88 6.32 -28.80
C THR A 318 13.90 5.67 -27.88
N GLU A 319 14.97 5.11 -28.47
CA GLU A 319 16.07 4.60 -27.66
C GLU A 319 16.60 5.71 -26.74
N SER A 320 16.72 5.38 -25.45
CA SER A 320 17.18 6.30 -24.40
C SER A 320 18.18 5.61 -23.48
N MET A 321 19.12 6.42 -22.93
CA MET A 321 20.11 5.92 -21.96
C MET A 321 20.01 6.70 -20.66
#